data_fc758ea04fcc2d802231eefa8c0bfbdd
#
_entry.id   fc758ea04fcc2d802231eefa8c0bfbdd
#
_cell.length_a   1.000
_cell.length_b   1.000
_cell.length_c   1.000
_cell.angle_alpha   90.00
_cell.angle_beta   90.00
_cell.angle_gamma   90.00
#
_symmetry.space_group_name_H-M   'P 1'
#
loop_
_entity.id
_entity.type
_entity.pdbx_description
1 polymer ?
#
loop_
_entity_poly.entity_id
_entity_poly.type
_entity_poly.pdbx_seq_one_letter_code
_entity_poly.pdbx_strand_id
1 'polypeptide(L)'
;MSKFKEELKKLKPLNFLLLTLSGTINAIGIVFFLSPVNLFDSGFSGTSMFLSAVTGLPLAVFLLILNIPFFIFGYKRQGAVFTIYSIYAVLIYSLASFVITDILPIDVSSSSPFAGTDLLLCAIFGGLISGVGSGLTIRFGGAIDGVEVMSVIFAKRMGITVGTFVMIYNVFLYIIIGIVCNSWVLPMYSILTYAAALKSVDFIVDGFDKAKAAMIIVISQLVVAYLIELFGIFGMEKTSFEWRKVIGMAVAIGGIILFKWES
;
A
#
# COMPACT_ATOMS: atom_id res chain seq x y z
N MET A 1 33.75 -13.54 -7.51
CA MET A 1 32.85 -14.35 -8.35
C MET A 1 32.21 -15.53 -7.62
N SER A 2 32.86 -16.19 -6.67
CA SER A 2 32.30 -17.34 -5.92
C SER A 2 31.12 -16.94 -5.00
N LYS A 3 31.27 -15.84 -4.24
CA LYS A 3 30.28 -15.36 -3.27
C LYS A 3 28.93 -14.99 -3.92
N PHE A 4 28.95 -14.34 -5.07
CA PHE A 4 27.76 -13.99 -5.84
C PHE A 4 27.01 -15.26 -6.36
N LYS A 5 27.74 -16.27 -6.84
CA LYS A 5 27.15 -17.54 -7.27
C LYS A 5 26.51 -18.32 -6.12
N GLU A 6 27.06 -18.24 -4.91
CA GLU A 6 26.47 -18.86 -3.72
C GLU A 6 25.20 -18.13 -3.27
N GLU A 7 25.16 -16.80 -3.38
CA GLU A 7 23.95 -16.03 -3.11
C GLU A 7 22.84 -16.37 -4.10
N LEU A 8 23.13 -16.50 -5.39
CA LEU A 8 22.15 -16.88 -6.40
C LEU A 8 21.46 -18.23 -6.13
N LYS A 9 22.18 -19.18 -5.53
CA LYS A 9 21.59 -20.49 -5.13
C LYS A 9 20.51 -20.37 -4.04
N LYS A 10 20.44 -19.24 -3.33
CA LYS A 10 19.41 -18.97 -2.31
C LYS A 10 18.09 -18.47 -2.90
N LEU A 11 18.04 -18.16 -4.19
CA LEU A 11 16.82 -17.75 -4.87
C LEU A 11 15.83 -18.92 -4.91
N LYS A 12 14.60 -18.65 -4.47
CA LYS A 12 13.52 -19.63 -4.46
C LYS A 12 12.53 -19.31 -5.58
N PRO A 13 12.19 -20.25 -6.48
CA PRO A 13 11.23 -20.01 -7.56
C PRO A 13 9.85 -19.58 -7.04
N LEU A 14 9.43 -20.14 -5.90
CA LEU A 14 8.18 -19.80 -5.26
C LEU A 14 8.10 -18.30 -4.90
N ASN A 15 9.22 -17.70 -4.47
CA ASN A 15 9.23 -16.27 -4.14
C ASN A 15 8.97 -15.40 -5.37
N PHE A 16 9.43 -15.79 -6.56
CA PHE A 16 9.11 -15.04 -7.78
C PHE A 16 7.62 -15.07 -8.11
N LEU A 17 6.96 -16.22 -7.95
CA LEU A 17 5.51 -16.32 -8.12
C LEU A 17 4.75 -15.44 -7.12
N LEU A 18 5.17 -15.47 -5.85
CA LEU A 18 4.56 -14.67 -4.80
C LEU A 18 4.84 -13.15 -4.99
N LEU A 19 6.01 -12.79 -5.51
CA LEU A 19 6.35 -11.41 -5.88
C LEU A 19 5.56 -10.94 -7.10
N THR A 20 5.24 -11.82 -8.05
CA THR A 20 4.32 -11.50 -9.14
C THR A 20 2.94 -11.15 -8.61
N LEU A 21 2.41 -11.97 -7.71
CA LEU A 21 1.13 -11.70 -7.06
C LEU A 21 1.17 -10.38 -6.29
N SER A 22 2.22 -10.13 -5.51
CA SER A 22 2.33 -8.92 -4.69
C SER A 22 2.43 -7.65 -5.52
N GLY A 23 3.25 -7.64 -6.58
CA GLY A 23 3.37 -6.49 -7.50
C GLY A 23 2.06 -6.20 -8.24
N THR A 24 1.33 -7.25 -8.64
CA THR A 24 0.02 -7.12 -9.29
C THR A 24 -1.03 -6.56 -8.32
N ILE A 25 -1.09 -7.05 -7.08
CA ILE A 25 -2.00 -6.53 -6.05
C ILE A 25 -1.70 -5.05 -5.78
N ASN A 26 -0.42 -4.67 -5.68
CA ASN A 26 -0.03 -3.28 -5.50
C ASN A 26 -0.52 -2.40 -6.67
N ALA A 27 -0.30 -2.84 -7.91
CA ALA A 27 -0.77 -2.15 -9.10
C ALA A 27 -2.30 -1.95 -9.10
N ILE A 28 -3.07 -2.97 -8.71
CA ILE A 28 -4.53 -2.89 -8.59
C ILE A 28 -4.94 -1.82 -7.58
N GLY A 29 -4.35 -1.81 -6.39
CA GLY A 29 -4.65 -0.81 -5.36
C GLY A 29 -4.41 0.63 -5.85
N ILE A 30 -3.31 0.84 -6.55
CA ILE A 30 -2.94 2.16 -7.04
C ILE A 30 -3.77 2.56 -8.25
N VAL A 31 -3.86 1.71 -9.28
CA VAL A 31 -4.45 2.07 -10.56
C VAL A 31 -5.98 2.19 -10.48
N PHE A 32 -6.66 1.29 -9.76
CA PHE A 32 -8.12 1.32 -9.68
C PHE A 32 -8.67 2.21 -8.57
N PHE A 33 -7.92 2.46 -7.51
CA PHE A 33 -8.45 3.21 -6.37
C PHE A 33 -7.84 4.59 -6.19
N LEU A 34 -6.52 4.74 -6.33
CA LEU A 34 -5.84 6.00 -6.05
C LEU A 34 -5.73 6.90 -7.28
N SER A 35 -5.27 6.33 -8.40
CA SER A 35 -4.99 7.10 -9.63
C SER A 35 -6.22 7.83 -10.18
N PRO A 36 -7.44 7.22 -10.25
CA PRO A 36 -8.61 7.87 -10.82
C PRO A 36 -9.07 9.12 -10.08
N VAL A 37 -8.74 9.22 -8.79
CA VAL A 37 -9.14 10.34 -7.93
C VAL A 37 -7.96 11.26 -7.58
N ASN A 38 -6.80 11.07 -8.24
CA ASN A 38 -5.56 11.82 -7.99
C ASN A 38 -5.11 11.77 -6.53
N LEU A 39 -5.35 10.67 -5.85
CA LEU A 39 -4.74 10.38 -4.56
C LEU A 39 -3.36 9.77 -4.79
N PHE A 40 -2.45 10.05 -3.88
CA PHE A 40 -1.06 9.64 -4.01
C PHE A 40 -0.70 8.63 -2.90
N ASP A 41 0.02 7.60 -3.30
CA ASP A 41 0.60 6.64 -2.36
C ASP A 41 1.79 7.27 -1.62
N SER A 42 2.51 6.48 -0.86
CA SER A 42 3.72 6.89 -0.15
C SER A 42 4.98 6.68 -0.98
N GLY A 43 6.08 7.28 -0.54
CA GLY A 43 7.41 6.99 -1.05
C GLY A 43 7.60 7.32 -2.52
N PHE A 44 8.34 6.47 -3.23
CA PHE A 44 8.56 6.65 -4.67
C PHE A 44 7.37 6.24 -5.51
N SER A 45 6.51 5.35 -5.04
CA SER A 45 5.22 5.08 -5.66
C SER A 45 4.41 6.38 -5.73
N GLY A 46 4.23 7.08 -4.61
CA GLY A 46 3.55 8.36 -4.57
C GLY A 46 4.24 9.45 -5.39
N THR A 47 5.57 9.52 -5.34
CA THR A 47 6.35 10.44 -6.18
C THR A 47 6.18 10.13 -7.66
N SER A 48 6.16 8.85 -8.05
CA SER A 48 5.95 8.41 -9.43
C SER A 48 4.55 8.78 -9.93
N MET A 49 3.53 8.59 -9.09
CA MET A 49 2.15 9.00 -9.39
C MET A 49 2.06 10.52 -9.59
N PHE A 50 2.68 11.29 -8.71
CA PHE A 50 2.69 12.75 -8.80
C PHE A 50 3.38 13.22 -10.08
N LEU A 51 4.56 12.68 -10.40
CA LEU A 51 5.27 13.02 -11.64
C LEU A 51 4.48 12.60 -12.88
N SER A 52 3.83 11.43 -12.85
CA SER A 52 2.94 10.98 -13.93
C SER A 52 1.78 11.96 -14.14
N ALA A 53 1.12 12.37 -13.06
CA ALA A 53 -0.01 13.31 -13.11
C ALA A 53 0.40 14.69 -13.66
N VAL A 54 1.59 15.19 -13.31
CA VAL A 54 2.09 16.51 -13.76
C VAL A 54 2.63 16.47 -15.18
N THR A 55 3.30 15.39 -15.59
CA THR A 55 3.98 15.30 -16.89
C THR A 55 3.15 14.64 -17.98
N GLY A 56 2.12 13.85 -17.62
CA GLY A 56 1.36 13.03 -18.56
C GLY A 56 2.09 11.78 -19.06
N LEU A 57 3.29 11.49 -18.54
CA LEU A 57 4.02 10.26 -18.90
C LEU A 57 3.51 9.06 -18.07
N PRO A 58 3.62 7.83 -18.62
CA PRO A 58 3.16 6.63 -17.90
C PRO A 58 3.81 6.47 -16.53
N LEU A 59 3.00 6.12 -15.53
CA LEU A 59 3.43 5.83 -14.16
C LEU A 59 4.59 4.84 -14.11
N ALA A 60 4.55 3.81 -14.95
CA ALA A 60 5.57 2.76 -15.05
C ALA A 60 6.98 3.30 -15.29
N VAL A 61 7.11 4.36 -16.07
CA VAL A 61 8.40 5.01 -16.39
C VAL A 61 9.04 5.56 -15.12
N PHE A 62 8.28 6.29 -14.32
CA PHE A 62 8.78 6.89 -13.08
C PHE A 62 9.05 5.85 -12.00
N LEU A 63 8.22 4.81 -11.89
CA LEU A 63 8.46 3.69 -10.99
C LEU A 63 9.81 3.02 -11.24
N LEU A 64 10.17 2.81 -12.51
CA LEU A 64 11.46 2.21 -12.84
C LEU A 64 12.62 3.19 -12.59
N ILE A 65 12.53 4.41 -13.10
CA ILE A 65 13.64 5.38 -13.04
C ILE A 65 13.99 5.75 -11.60
N LEU A 66 12.99 6.05 -10.77
CA LEU A 66 13.21 6.46 -9.39
C LEU A 66 13.77 5.34 -8.52
N ASN A 67 13.46 4.08 -8.82
CA ASN A 67 13.95 2.94 -8.06
C ASN A 67 15.39 2.51 -8.45
N ILE A 68 15.89 2.84 -9.65
CA ILE A 68 17.24 2.44 -10.10
C ILE A 68 18.36 2.79 -9.10
N PRO A 69 18.49 4.03 -8.61
CA PRO A 69 19.58 4.37 -7.66
C PRO A 69 19.56 3.51 -6.42
N PHE A 70 18.37 3.12 -5.96
CA PHE A 70 18.17 2.40 -4.71
C PHE A 70 18.44 0.91 -4.82
N PHE A 71 18.30 0.33 -6.00
CA PHE A 71 18.76 -1.04 -6.27
C PHE A 71 20.27 -1.15 -6.11
N ILE A 72 21.03 -0.11 -6.53
CA ILE A 72 22.48 -0.05 -6.35
C ILE A 72 22.85 0.02 -4.86
N PHE A 73 22.14 0.84 -4.08
CA PHE A 73 22.33 0.92 -2.63
C PHE A 73 21.88 -0.35 -1.92
N GLY A 74 20.74 -0.91 -2.30
CA GLY A 74 20.21 -2.17 -1.77
C GLY A 74 21.19 -3.32 -1.96
N TYR A 75 21.79 -3.45 -3.13
CA TYR A 75 22.81 -4.46 -3.40
C TYR A 75 23.99 -4.39 -2.43
N LYS A 76 24.49 -3.19 -2.17
CA LYS A 76 25.65 -3.00 -1.27
C LYS A 76 25.33 -3.27 0.21
N ARG A 77 24.07 -3.17 0.63
CA ARG A 77 23.67 -3.24 2.03
C ARG A 77 22.88 -4.50 2.40
N GLN A 78 22.00 -4.97 1.52
CA GLN A 78 21.10 -6.09 1.76
C GLN A 78 21.51 -7.36 0.96
N GLY A 79 22.44 -7.21 0.01
CA GLY A 79 22.94 -8.32 -0.81
C GLY A 79 22.17 -8.55 -2.11
N ALA A 80 22.65 -9.54 -2.89
CA ALA A 80 22.16 -9.80 -4.25
C ALA A 80 20.73 -10.36 -4.27
N VAL A 81 20.38 -11.26 -3.35
CA VAL A 81 19.05 -11.91 -3.32
C VAL A 81 17.95 -10.89 -3.11
N PHE A 82 18.10 -10.02 -2.10
CA PHE A 82 17.16 -8.93 -1.82
C PHE A 82 16.99 -8.01 -3.04
N THR A 83 18.10 -7.62 -3.65
CA THR A 83 18.08 -6.70 -4.79
C THR A 83 17.40 -7.34 -6.01
N ILE A 84 17.65 -8.62 -6.31
CA ILE A 84 17.01 -9.32 -7.42
C ILE A 84 15.49 -9.41 -7.19
N TYR A 85 15.06 -9.77 -5.99
CA TYR A 85 13.64 -9.81 -5.66
C TYR A 85 12.98 -8.44 -5.74
N SER A 86 13.66 -7.39 -5.30
CA SER A 86 13.16 -6.00 -5.36
C SER A 86 13.05 -5.52 -6.82
N ILE A 87 14.09 -5.72 -7.63
CA ILE A 87 14.04 -5.39 -9.06
C ILE A 87 12.88 -6.11 -9.74
N TYR A 88 12.74 -7.42 -9.47
CA TYR A 88 11.66 -8.22 -10.04
C TYR A 88 10.27 -7.70 -9.61
N ALA A 89 10.07 -7.42 -8.32
CA ALA A 89 8.80 -6.90 -7.80
C ALA A 89 8.43 -5.55 -8.42
N VAL A 90 9.39 -4.62 -8.54
CA VAL A 90 9.17 -3.31 -9.17
C VAL A 90 8.89 -3.45 -10.67
N LEU A 91 9.56 -4.36 -11.36
CA LEU A 91 9.28 -4.66 -12.78
C LEU A 91 7.86 -5.19 -12.97
N ILE A 92 7.43 -6.13 -12.14
CA ILE A 92 6.05 -6.66 -12.19
C ILE A 92 5.03 -5.56 -11.87
N TYR A 93 5.27 -4.76 -10.82
CA TYR A 93 4.40 -3.65 -10.46
C TYR A 93 4.29 -2.62 -11.61
N SER A 94 5.42 -2.22 -12.20
CA SER A 94 5.45 -1.30 -13.33
C SER A 94 4.75 -1.87 -14.56
N LEU A 95 5.01 -3.16 -14.88
CA LEU A 95 4.39 -3.84 -15.99
C LEU A 95 2.87 -3.99 -15.81
N ALA A 96 2.44 -4.40 -14.63
CA ALA A 96 1.02 -4.54 -14.31
C ALA A 96 0.30 -3.18 -14.40
N SER A 97 0.90 -2.12 -13.84
CA SER A 97 0.36 -0.76 -13.96
C SER A 97 0.24 -0.34 -15.44
N PHE A 98 1.29 -0.53 -16.24
CA PHE A 98 1.28 -0.19 -17.66
C PHE A 98 0.25 -0.99 -18.45
N VAL A 99 0.14 -2.29 -18.19
CA VAL A 99 -0.86 -3.13 -18.87
C VAL A 99 -2.27 -2.67 -18.55
N ILE A 100 -2.55 -2.34 -17.29
CA ILE A 100 -3.90 -1.91 -16.87
C ILE A 100 -4.23 -0.53 -17.43
N THR A 101 -3.28 0.43 -17.43
CA THR A 101 -3.57 1.83 -17.83
C THR A 101 -3.48 2.06 -19.33
N ASP A 102 -2.52 1.43 -20.01
CA ASP A 102 -2.16 1.79 -21.37
C ASP A 102 -2.49 0.71 -22.42
N ILE A 103 -2.59 -0.57 -22.04
CA ILE A 103 -2.84 -1.67 -22.97
C ILE A 103 -4.29 -2.15 -22.94
N LEU A 104 -4.85 -2.33 -21.74
CA LEU A 104 -6.21 -2.83 -21.63
C LEU A 104 -7.22 -1.73 -22.01
N PRO A 105 -8.27 -2.05 -22.79
CA PRO A 105 -9.33 -1.10 -23.15
C PRO A 105 -10.28 -0.89 -21.97
N ILE A 106 -9.75 -0.67 -20.78
CA ILE A 106 -10.51 -0.45 -19.55
C ILE A 106 -10.43 1.03 -19.23
N ASP A 107 -11.57 1.72 -19.23
CA ASP A 107 -11.64 3.04 -18.63
C ASP A 107 -11.54 2.89 -17.11
N VAL A 108 -10.33 3.11 -16.59
CA VAL A 108 -10.03 2.94 -15.17
C VAL A 108 -10.89 3.88 -14.32
N SER A 109 -11.21 5.08 -14.82
CA SER A 109 -12.05 6.04 -14.10
C SER A 109 -13.47 5.52 -13.89
N SER A 110 -14.05 4.90 -14.92
CA SER A 110 -15.41 4.33 -14.84
C SER A 110 -15.44 2.96 -14.15
N SER A 111 -14.33 2.22 -14.20
CA SER A 111 -14.21 0.87 -13.63
C SER A 111 -13.82 0.88 -12.15
N SER A 112 -13.41 2.02 -11.62
CA SER A 112 -13.08 2.15 -10.20
C SER A 112 -14.35 2.04 -9.35
N PRO A 113 -14.40 1.17 -8.33
CA PRO A 113 -15.59 0.94 -7.53
C PRO A 113 -16.11 2.19 -6.81
N PHE A 114 -15.22 3.15 -6.53
CA PHE A 114 -15.51 4.33 -5.74
C PHE A 114 -15.11 5.64 -6.41
N ALA A 115 -14.51 5.61 -7.62
CA ALA A 115 -14.10 6.81 -8.31
C ALA A 115 -15.30 7.71 -8.61
N GLY A 116 -15.17 8.98 -8.21
CA GLY A 116 -16.23 9.98 -8.36
C GLY A 116 -17.32 9.93 -7.31
N THR A 117 -17.31 8.96 -6.38
CA THR A 117 -18.32 8.84 -5.32
C THR A 117 -17.78 9.16 -3.94
N ASP A 118 -16.57 8.68 -3.57
CA ASP A 118 -16.04 8.86 -2.22
C ASP A 118 -14.51 8.76 -2.16
N LEU A 119 -13.84 9.91 -1.95
CA LEU A 119 -12.39 10.01 -1.78
C LEU A 119 -11.89 9.23 -0.55
N LEU A 120 -12.70 9.16 0.50
CA LEU A 120 -12.35 8.47 1.73
C LEU A 120 -12.25 6.95 1.50
N LEU A 121 -13.22 6.38 0.81
CA LEU A 121 -13.22 4.96 0.47
C LEU A 121 -12.06 4.63 -0.48
N CYS A 122 -11.82 5.47 -1.49
CA CYS A 122 -10.66 5.32 -2.38
C CYS A 122 -9.33 5.33 -1.60
N ALA A 123 -9.16 6.27 -0.66
CA ALA A 123 -7.97 6.39 0.17
C ALA A 123 -7.76 5.14 1.04
N ILE A 124 -8.82 4.68 1.73
CA ILE A 124 -8.73 3.53 2.62
C ILE A 124 -8.48 2.24 1.84
N PHE A 125 -9.32 1.92 0.86
CA PHE A 125 -9.20 0.65 0.13
C PHE A 125 -7.97 0.63 -0.79
N GLY A 126 -7.65 1.74 -1.44
CA GLY A 126 -6.42 1.87 -2.21
C GLY A 126 -5.18 1.64 -1.34
N GLY A 127 -5.12 2.28 -0.17
CA GLY A 127 -4.05 2.08 0.80
C GLY A 127 -3.99 0.66 1.36
N LEU A 128 -5.13 0.07 1.73
CA LEU A 128 -5.15 -1.32 2.22
C LEU A 128 -4.64 -2.31 1.17
N ILE A 129 -5.10 -2.20 -0.08
CA ILE A 129 -4.74 -3.13 -1.16
C ILE A 129 -3.27 -2.93 -1.56
N SER A 130 -2.82 -1.68 -1.76
CA SER A 130 -1.41 -1.40 -2.06
C SER A 130 -0.50 -1.84 -0.92
N GLY A 131 -0.91 -1.61 0.33
CA GLY A 131 -0.19 -2.06 1.52
C GLY A 131 -0.09 -3.59 1.64
N VAL A 132 -1.11 -4.35 1.23
CA VAL A 132 -1.03 -5.82 1.13
C VAL A 132 0.03 -6.21 0.10
N GLY A 133 0.05 -5.59 -1.08
CA GLY A 133 1.08 -5.83 -2.10
C GLY A 133 2.50 -5.54 -1.57
N SER A 134 2.71 -4.38 -0.96
CA SER A 134 4.00 -3.99 -0.37
C SER A 134 4.42 -4.94 0.76
N GLY A 135 3.51 -5.24 1.68
CA GLY A 135 3.76 -6.16 2.80
C GLY A 135 4.15 -7.57 2.36
N LEU A 136 3.47 -8.11 1.34
CA LEU A 136 3.85 -9.41 0.74
C LEU A 136 5.24 -9.34 0.11
N THR A 137 5.57 -8.25 -0.59
CA THR A 137 6.90 -8.09 -1.19
C THR A 137 8.00 -8.12 -0.12
N ILE A 138 7.83 -7.40 0.99
CA ILE A 138 8.77 -7.39 2.11
C ILE A 138 8.87 -8.79 2.73
N ARG A 139 7.75 -9.45 2.97
CA ARG A 139 7.70 -10.79 3.57
C ARG A 139 8.43 -11.84 2.73
N PHE A 140 8.42 -11.69 1.40
CA PHE A 140 9.13 -12.60 0.49
C PHE A 140 10.54 -12.13 0.13
N GLY A 141 11.08 -11.17 0.85
CA GLY A 141 12.48 -10.78 0.86
C GLY A 141 12.86 -9.75 -0.18
N GLY A 142 11.90 -9.00 -0.72
CA GLY A 142 12.12 -7.85 -1.60
C GLY A 142 11.62 -6.53 -0.99
N ALA A 143 11.66 -5.46 -1.78
CA ALA A 143 11.00 -4.19 -1.54
C ALA A 143 10.40 -3.70 -2.86
N ILE A 144 9.25 -3.06 -2.80
CA ILE A 144 8.59 -2.51 -3.98
C ILE A 144 8.85 -1.02 -4.14
N ASP A 145 9.35 -0.38 -3.08
CA ASP A 145 9.63 1.05 -3.02
C ASP A 145 11.06 1.33 -2.51
N GLY A 146 11.78 2.17 -3.25
CA GLY A 146 13.16 2.53 -2.91
C GLY A 146 13.28 3.35 -1.63
N VAL A 147 12.23 4.06 -1.20
CA VAL A 147 12.22 4.78 0.09
C VAL A 147 12.29 3.79 1.25
N GLU A 148 11.66 2.62 1.13
CA GLU A 148 11.77 1.56 2.13
C GLU A 148 13.23 1.06 2.24
N VAL A 149 13.91 0.86 1.11
CA VAL A 149 15.32 0.49 1.08
C VAL A 149 16.19 1.57 1.72
N MET A 150 15.95 2.84 1.39
CA MET A 150 16.65 3.98 1.98
C MET A 150 16.41 4.09 3.48
N SER A 151 15.17 3.92 3.91
CA SER A 151 14.80 4.04 5.31
C SER A 151 15.56 3.07 6.21
N VAL A 152 15.76 1.83 5.76
CA VAL A 152 16.59 0.85 6.47
C VAL A 152 18.04 1.31 6.64
N ILE A 153 18.58 2.00 5.62
CA ILE A 153 19.97 2.46 5.62
C ILE A 153 20.15 3.72 6.47
N PHE A 154 19.30 4.72 6.26
CA PHE A 154 19.44 6.05 6.86
C PHE A 154 18.86 6.15 8.27
N ALA A 155 17.75 5.46 8.55
CA ALA A 155 17.16 5.44 9.88
C ALA A 155 18.17 4.99 10.93
N LYS A 156 18.95 3.95 10.63
CA LYS A 156 20.01 3.45 11.51
C LYS A 156 21.14 4.46 11.74
N ARG A 157 21.47 5.30 10.74
CA ARG A 157 22.48 6.36 10.88
C ARG A 157 21.97 7.56 11.67
N MET A 158 20.68 7.88 11.51
CA MET A 158 20.07 9.05 12.14
C MET A 158 19.49 8.74 13.52
N GLY A 159 19.50 7.48 13.95
CA GLY A 159 18.93 7.07 15.25
C GLY A 159 17.40 7.16 15.30
N ILE A 160 16.72 7.10 14.14
CA ILE A 160 15.27 7.14 14.02
C ILE A 160 14.73 5.80 13.52
N THR A 161 13.43 5.58 13.63
CA THR A 161 12.80 4.37 13.06
C THR A 161 12.64 4.46 11.55
N VAL A 162 12.51 3.31 10.89
CA VAL A 162 12.21 3.21 9.45
C VAL A 162 10.93 3.97 9.13
N GLY A 163 9.88 3.74 9.91
CA GLY A 163 8.60 4.44 9.71
C GLY A 163 8.70 5.96 9.88
N THR A 164 9.51 6.44 10.84
CA THR A 164 9.75 7.89 11.01
C THR A 164 10.44 8.49 9.78
N PHE A 165 11.41 7.79 9.19
CA PHE A 165 12.09 8.26 7.98
C PHE A 165 11.11 8.36 6.80
N VAL A 166 10.30 7.31 6.56
CA VAL A 166 9.29 7.29 5.50
C VAL A 166 8.25 8.38 5.73
N MET A 167 7.82 8.58 6.97
CA MET A 167 6.86 9.63 7.33
C MET A 167 7.40 11.03 7.02
N ILE A 168 8.67 11.31 7.36
CA ILE A 168 9.32 12.60 7.04
C ILE A 168 9.35 12.81 5.52
N TYR A 169 9.75 11.80 4.76
CA TYR A 169 9.74 11.85 3.30
C TYR A 169 8.34 12.18 2.74
N ASN A 170 7.32 11.48 3.23
CA ASN A 170 5.95 11.67 2.80
C ASN A 170 5.39 13.06 3.14
N VAL A 171 5.76 13.62 4.29
CA VAL A 171 5.36 14.99 4.65
C VAL A 171 5.90 15.99 3.62
N PHE A 172 7.18 15.88 3.23
CA PHE A 172 7.73 16.74 2.18
C PHE A 172 7.04 16.53 0.84
N LEU A 173 6.81 15.27 0.44
CA LEU A 173 6.11 14.94 -0.80
C LEU A 173 4.71 15.56 -0.83
N TYR A 174 3.94 15.38 0.24
CA TYR A 174 2.55 15.85 0.29
C TYR A 174 2.45 17.39 0.38
N ILE A 175 3.43 18.06 0.96
CA ILE A 175 3.52 19.53 0.91
C ILE A 175 3.72 19.99 -0.54
N ILE A 176 4.64 19.37 -1.29
CA ILE A 176 4.88 19.67 -2.70
C ILE A 176 3.61 19.45 -3.54
N ILE A 177 2.92 18.31 -3.33
CA ILE A 177 1.66 17.99 -3.99
C ILE A 177 0.62 19.07 -3.70
N GLY A 178 0.46 19.47 -2.43
CA GLY A 178 -0.49 20.50 -2.03
C GLY A 178 -0.27 21.83 -2.72
N ILE A 179 0.99 22.24 -2.87
CA ILE A 179 1.37 23.50 -3.54
C ILE A 179 1.14 23.38 -5.06
N VAL A 180 1.62 22.31 -5.69
CA VAL A 180 1.57 22.17 -7.17
C VAL A 180 0.15 21.92 -7.65
N CYS A 181 -0.62 21.07 -6.95
CA CYS A 181 -2.02 20.79 -7.28
C CYS A 181 -2.99 21.89 -6.82
N ASN A 182 -2.50 22.90 -6.10
CA ASN A 182 -3.31 23.95 -5.49
C ASN A 182 -4.51 23.41 -4.69
N SER A 183 -4.30 22.30 -4.00
CA SER A 183 -5.33 21.59 -3.22
C SER A 183 -4.69 20.92 -2.00
N TRP A 184 -5.17 21.24 -0.82
CA TRP A 184 -4.75 20.60 0.43
C TRP A 184 -5.58 19.36 0.76
N VAL A 185 -6.69 19.17 0.09
CA VAL A 185 -7.57 18.01 0.28
C VAL A 185 -6.87 16.72 -0.15
N LEU A 186 -6.22 16.72 -1.32
CA LEU A 186 -5.51 15.56 -1.85
C LEU A 186 -4.39 15.05 -0.93
N PRO A 187 -3.48 15.92 -0.44
CA PRO A 187 -2.47 15.53 0.57
C PRO A 187 -3.07 14.93 1.84
N MET A 188 -4.16 15.49 2.36
CA MET A 188 -4.80 14.98 3.58
C MET A 188 -5.34 13.55 3.39
N TYR A 189 -6.02 13.27 2.28
CA TYR A 189 -6.46 11.92 1.96
C TYR A 189 -5.28 10.99 1.64
N SER A 190 -4.20 11.49 1.04
CA SER A 190 -2.99 10.72 0.80
C SER A 190 -2.28 10.30 2.10
N ILE A 191 -2.32 11.14 3.15
CA ILE A 191 -1.86 10.74 4.50
C ILE A 191 -2.70 9.57 5.03
N LEU A 192 -4.01 9.59 4.81
CA LEU A 192 -4.90 8.51 5.22
C LEU A 192 -4.62 7.22 4.43
N THR A 193 -4.38 7.35 3.12
CA THR A 193 -3.93 6.24 2.27
C THR A 193 -2.65 5.60 2.83
N TYR A 194 -1.65 6.40 3.15
CA TYR A 194 -0.40 5.93 3.76
C TYR A 194 -0.64 5.22 5.10
N ALA A 195 -1.47 5.78 5.96
CA ALA A 195 -1.80 5.16 7.25
C ALA A 195 -2.47 3.79 7.08
N ALA A 196 -3.39 3.66 6.11
CA ALA A 196 -4.04 2.41 5.78
C ALA A 196 -3.04 1.38 5.20
N ALA A 197 -2.17 1.82 4.27
CA ALA A 197 -1.13 0.98 3.70
C ALA A 197 -0.15 0.48 4.76
N LEU A 198 0.34 1.37 5.65
CA LEU A 198 1.25 1.01 6.73
C LEU A 198 0.67 -0.06 7.64
N LYS A 199 -0.60 0.06 8.01
CA LYS A 199 -1.29 -0.96 8.83
C LYS A 199 -1.40 -2.31 8.12
N SER A 200 -1.63 -2.32 6.81
CA SER A 200 -1.63 -3.54 6.02
C SER A 200 -0.25 -4.17 5.93
N VAL A 201 0.79 -3.37 5.74
CA VAL A 201 2.20 -3.81 5.72
C VAL A 201 2.56 -4.45 7.07
N ASP A 202 2.33 -3.75 8.18
CA ASP A 202 2.60 -4.25 9.54
C ASP A 202 1.93 -5.62 9.75
N PHE A 203 0.64 -5.72 9.38
CA PHE A 203 -0.14 -6.93 9.53
C PHE A 203 0.42 -8.12 8.72
N ILE A 204 0.86 -7.88 7.49
CA ILE A 204 1.40 -8.92 6.61
C ILE A 204 2.82 -9.31 7.02
N VAL A 205 3.67 -8.36 7.41
CA VAL A 205 5.09 -8.58 7.73
C VAL A 205 5.24 -9.26 9.10
N ASP A 206 4.57 -8.73 10.12
CA ASP A 206 4.65 -9.28 11.49
C ASP A 206 3.95 -10.63 11.62
N GLY A 207 3.07 -10.93 10.67
CA GLY A 207 2.34 -12.20 10.61
C GLY A 207 1.11 -12.22 11.53
N PHE A 208 0.33 -13.29 11.36
CA PHE A 208 -0.87 -13.53 12.16
C PHE A 208 -0.50 -14.03 13.55
N ASP A 209 -0.54 -13.20 14.54
CA ASP A 209 -0.90 -13.64 15.87
C ASP A 209 -2.36 -14.12 15.80
N LYS A 210 -2.57 -15.45 15.93
CA LYS A 210 -3.89 -16.08 15.75
C LYS A 210 -4.99 -15.39 16.54
N ALA A 211 -4.61 -14.82 17.62
CA ALA A 211 -5.50 -14.13 18.54
C ALA A 211 -5.85 -12.70 18.06
N LYS A 212 -4.90 -11.94 17.50
CA LYS A 212 -5.16 -10.63 16.90
C LYS A 212 -5.94 -10.76 15.59
N ALA A 213 -5.67 -11.82 14.80
CA ALA A 213 -6.41 -12.11 13.58
C ALA A 213 -7.90 -12.36 13.86
N ALA A 214 -8.23 -13.19 14.85
CA ALA A 214 -9.62 -13.43 15.23
C ALA A 214 -10.34 -12.14 15.64
N MET A 215 -9.68 -11.27 16.41
CA MET A 215 -10.23 -9.96 16.77
C MET A 215 -10.54 -9.09 15.55
N ILE A 216 -9.56 -8.95 14.65
CA ILE A 216 -9.71 -8.10 13.44
C ILE A 216 -10.84 -8.64 12.56
N ILE A 217 -10.94 -9.96 12.40
CA ILE A 217 -12.01 -10.58 11.62
C ILE A 217 -13.38 -10.24 12.21
N VAL A 218 -13.57 -10.41 13.51
CA VAL A 218 -14.85 -10.13 14.17
C VAL A 218 -15.22 -8.66 14.09
N ILE A 219 -14.26 -7.77 14.36
CA ILE A 219 -14.48 -6.31 14.25
C ILE A 219 -14.82 -5.92 12.81
N SER A 220 -14.07 -6.44 11.82
CA SER A 220 -14.32 -6.16 10.41
C SER A 220 -15.69 -6.66 9.98
N GLN A 221 -16.12 -7.85 10.40
CA GLN A 221 -17.45 -8.38 10.10
C GLN A 221 -18.56 -7.49 10.64
N LEU A 222 -18.44 -7.01 11.87
CA LEU A 222 -19.42 -6.10 12.47
C LEU A 222 -19.52 -4.77 11.73
N VAL A 223 -18.36 -4.17 11.40
CA VAL A 223 -18.31 -2.89 10.66
C VAL A 223 -18.87 -3.07 9.24
N VAL A 224 -18.42 -4.09 8.52
CA VAL A 224 -18.88 -4.36 7.15
C VAL A 224 -20.38 -4.68 7.12
N ALA A 225 -20.88 -5.49 8.04
CA ALA A 225 -22.31 -5.78 8.13
C ALA A 225 -23.14 -4.50 8.35
N TYR A 226 -22.68 -3.61 9.25
CA TYR A 226 -23.36 -2.35 9.48
C TYR A 226 -23.30 -1.41 8.26
N LEU A 227 -22.17 -1.37 7.54
CA LEU A 227 -22.06 -0.57 6.32
C LEU A 227 -22.98 -1.11 5.20
N ILE A 228 -23.09 -2.44 5.05
CA ILE A 228 -24.00 -3.07 4.10
C ILE A 228 -25.46 -2.69 4.41
N GLU A 229 -25.88 -2.75 5.69
CA GLU A 229 -27.20 -2.33 6.11
C GLU A 229 -27.45 -0.82 5.90
N LEU A 230 -26.45 0.02 6.22
CA LEU A 230 -26.57 1.48 6.11
C LEU A 230 -26.72 1.93 4.65
N PHE A 231 -25.96 1.32 3.74
CA PHE A 231 -25.96 1.67 2.32
C PHE A 231 -26.96 0.86 1.47
N GLY A 232 -27.55 -0.20 2.03
CA GLY A 232 -28.47 -1.06 1.30
C GLY A 232 -27.80 -1.87 0.17
N ILE A 233 -26.53 -2.27 0.38
CA ILE A 233 -25.74 -3.01 -0.61
C ILE A 233 -26.25 -4.47 -0.69
N PHE A 234 -26.10 -5.12 -1.83
CA PHE A 234 -26.56 -6.50 -2.11
C PHE A 234 -28.09 -6.72 -2.02
N GLY A 235 -28.90 -5.67 -2.25
CA GLY A 235 -30.36 -5.79 -2.24
C GLY A 235 -30.98 -5.84 -0.85
N MET A 236 -30.23 -5.52 0.19
CA MET A 236 -30.77 -5.34 1.54
C MET A 236 -31.51 -4.01 1.65
N GLU A 237 -32.59 -3.97 2.45
CA GLU A 237 -33.30 -2.74 2.72
C GLU A 237 -32.39 -1.75 3.45
N LYS A 238 -32.32 -0.52 2.92
CA LYS A 238 -31.52 0.55 3.51
C LYS A 238 -32.10 0.92 4.86
N THR A 239 -31.32 0.72 5.93
CA THR A 239 -31.72 1.13 7.27
C THR A 239 -31.26 2.56 7.57
N SER A 240 -32.08 3.31 8.33
CA SER A 240 -31.68 4.61 8.82
C SER A 240 -30.53 4.46 9.85
N PHE A 241 -29.68 5.50 9.93
CA PHE A 241 -28.60 5.53 10.92
C PHE A 241 -29.17 5.46 12.35
N GLU A 242 -28.79 4.42 13.09
CA GLU A 242 -29.25 4.20 14.47
C GLU A 242 -28.06 4.27 15.46
N TRP A 243 -28.07 5.27 16.34
CA TRP A 243 -27.08 5.41 17.39
C TRP A 243 -26.95 4.18 18.29
N ARG A 244 -28.05 3.44 18.52
CA ARG A 244 -28.05 2.21 19.32
C ARG A 244 -27.14 1.13 18.73
N LYS A 245 -27.14 0.95 17.41
CA LYS A 245 -26.28 -0.02 16.70
C LYS A 245 -24.81 0.41 16.79
N VAL A 246 -24.52 1.70 16.65
CA VAL A 246 -23.15 2.24 16.78
C VAL A 246 -22.61 2.05 18.19
N ILE A 247 -23.40 2.35 19.21
CA ILE A 247 -23.04 2.15 20.61
C ILE A 247 -22.84 0.67 20.90
N GLY A 248 -23.73 -0.21 20.42
CA GLY A 248 -23.59 -1.66 20.55
C GLY A 248 -22.31 -2.19 19.93
N MET A 249 -21.96 -1.71 18.74
CA MET A 249 -20.68 -2.03 18.08
C MET A 249 -19.48 -1.54 18.89
N ALA A 250 -19.52 -0.31 19.38
CA ALA A 250 -18.45 0.26 20.21
C ALA A 250 -18.23 -0.54 21.50
N VAL A 251 -19.30 -0.97 22.16
CA VAL A 251 -19.26 -1.83 23.36
C VAL A 251 -18.69 -3.21 23.03
N ALA A 252 -19.13 -3.83 21.91
CA ALA A 252 -18.62 -5.13 21.46
C ALA A 252 -17.13 -5.05 21.16
N ILE A 253 -16.68 -4.03 20.43
CA ILE A 253 -15.26 -3.77 20.11
C ILE A 253 -14.47 -3.53 21.42
N GLY A 254 -14.98 -2.70 22.32
CA GLY A 254 -14.37 -2.47 23.64
C GLY A 254 -14.24 -3.73 24.47
N GLY A 255 -15.27 -4.56 24.49
CA GLY A 255 -15.25 -5.88 25.18
C GLY A 255 -14.20 -6.84 24.59
N ILE A 256 -14.08 -6.90 23.28
CA ILE A 256 -13.06 -7.71 22.59
C ILE A 256 -11.65 -7.23 22.93
N ILE A 257 -11.42 -5.90 22.94
CA ILE A 257 -10.14 -5.29 23.30
C ILE A 257 -9.80 -5.59 24.77
N LEU A 258 -10.76 -5.40 25.70
CA LEU A 258 -10.58 -5.67 27.12
C LEU A 258 -10.30 -7.15 27.42
N PHE A 259 -11.03 -8.05 26.77
CA PHE A 259 -10.83 -9.50 26.93
C PHE A 259 -9.40 -9.94 26.59
N LYS A 260 -8.70 -9.17 25.77
CA LYS A 260 -7.37 -9.51 25.26
C LYS A 260 -6.23 -8.64 25.80
N TRP A 261 -6.52 -7.68 26.64
CA TRP A 261 -5.51 -6.76 27.21
C TRP A 261 -4.48 -7.45 28.09
N GLU A 262 -4.78 -8.67 28.61
CA GLU A 262 -3.94 -9.39 29.56
C GLU A 262 -3.25 -10.66 28.97
N SER A 263 -3.25 -10.87 27.70
CA SER A 263 -2.53 -11.96 27.03
C SER A 263 -1.51 -11.38 26.05
#